data_7053d0affa3cc49e0ebdd8610ccca0f3
#
_entry.id   7053d0affa3cc49e0ebdd8610ccca0f3
#
_cell.length_a   1.000
_cell.length_b   1.000
_cell.length_c   1.000
_cell.angle_alpha   90.00
_cell.angle_beta   90.00
_cell.angle_gamma   90.00
#
_symmetry.space_group_name_H-M   'P 1'
#
loop_
_entity.id
_entity.type
_entity.pdbx_description
1 polymer ?
#
loop_
_entity_poly.entity_id
_entity_poly.type
_entity_poly.pdbx_seq_one_letter_code
_entity_poly.pdbx_strand_id
1 'polypeptide(L)' 'MKIKTAVEILENHNKWRRNIDDDVFIEMTDAKALGRAIDRIVYYFKSENKEVTR' A
#
# COMPACT_ATOMS: atom_id res chain seq x y z
N MET A 1 -7.27 -9.90 -2.77
CA MET A 1 -7.14 -8.83 -1.77
C MET A 1 -8.10 -7.69 -2.07
N LYS A 2 -8.80 -7.25 -1.05
CA LYS A 2 -9.74 -6.14 -1.21
C LYS A 2 -8.99 -4.81 -1.24
N ILE A 3 -9.57 -3.84 -1.94
CA ILE A 3 -8.95 -2.51 -2.01
C ILE A 3 -8.75 -1.91 -0.63
N LYS A 4 -9.73 -2.06 0.24
CA LYS A 4 -9.61 -1.53 1.59
C LYS A 4 -8.41 -2.13 2.31
N THR A 5 -8.23 -3.44 2.18
CA THR A 5 -7.11 -4.12 2.81
C THR A 5 -5.79 -3.63 2.22
N ALA A 6 -5.76 -3.45 0.90
CA ALA A 6 -4.54 -2.97 0.25
C ALA A 6 -4.17 -1.59 0.75
N VAL A 7 -5.16 -0.71 0.90
CA VAL A 7 -4.90 0.64 1.40
C VAL A 7 -4.38 0.58 2.83
N GLU A 8 -4.96 -0.29 3.67
CA GLU A 8 -4.50 -0.42 5.04
C GLU A 8 -3.06 -0.88 5.13
N ILE A 9 -2.70 -1.82 4.27
CA ILE A 9 -1.33 -2.32 4.25
C ILE A 9 -0.37 -1.19 3.88
N LEU A 10 -0.73 -0.41 2.87
CA LEU A 10 0.13 0.69 2.44
C LEU A 10 0.22 1.77 3.51
N GLU A 11 -0.88 2.04 4.20
CA GLU A 11 -0.88 3.03 5.26
C GLU A 11 0.02 2.59 6.42
N ASN A 12 -0.03 1.31 6.77
CA ASN A 12 0.81 0.77 7.82
C ASN A 12 2.28 0.87 7.43
N HIS A 13 2.59 0.54 6.20
CA HIS A 13 3.96 0.63 5.72
C HIS A 13 4.44 2.08 5.75
N ASN A 14 3.57 3.00 5.37
CA ASN A 14 3.92 4.41 5.36
C ASN A 14 4.19 4.91 6.78
N LYS A 15 3.40 4.44 7.75
CA LYS A 15 3.64 4.79 9.14
C LYS A 15 4.98 4.26 9.62
N TRP A 16 5.28 3.02 9.26
CA TRP A 16 6.56 2.43 9.65
C TRP A 16 7.71 3.27 9.07
N ARG A 17 7.59 3.63 7.82
CA ARG A 17 8.64 4.39 7.14
C ARG A 17 8.84 5.76 7.79
N ARG A 18 7.75 6.40 8.19
CA ARG A 18 7.82 7.73 8.78
C ARG A 18 8.34 7.72 10.20
N ASN A 19 8.07 6.63 10.92
CA ASN A 19 8.43 6.54 12.33
C ASN A 19 9.70 5.74 12.58
N ILE A 20 10.48 5.56 11.56
CA ILE A 20 11.67 4.73 11.71
C ILE A 20 12.67 5.36 12.67
N ASP A 21 12.64 6.67 12.79
CA ASP A 21 13.55 7.39 13.69
C ASP A 21 12.91 7.74 15.03
N ASP A 22 11.67 7.33 15.23
CA ASP A 22 10.97 7.60 16.48
C ASP A 22 11.15 6.46 17.46
N ASP A 23 10.80 6.71 18.71
CA ASP A 23 10.87 5.68 19.72
C ASP A 23 9.75 4.68 19.57
N VAL A 24 8.75 4.98 18.81
CA VAL A 24 7.62 4.08 18.60
C VAL A 24 8.03 2.96 17.67
N PHE A 25 7.84 1.73 18.13
CA PHE A 25 8.17 0.59 17.29
C PHE A 25 6.94 0.15 16.49
N ILE A 26 7.10 0.12 15.18
CA ILE A 26 6.04 -0.37 14.29
C ILE A 26 6.68 -1.42 13.40
N GLU A 27 6.09 -2.58 13.38
CA GLU A 27 6.64 -3.69 12.61
C GLU A 27 6.58 -3.41 11.12
N MET A 28 7.66 -3.76 10.42
CA MET A 28 7.69 -3.58 8.98
C MET A 28 6.69 -4.50 8.29
N THR A 29 6.03 -3.97 7.28
CA THR A 29 5.09 -4.74 6.51
C THR A 29 5.82 -5.83 5.72
N ASP A 30 5.23 -7.00 5.64
CA ASP A 30 5.80 -8.09 4.86
C ASP A 30 5.93 -7.69 3.39
N ALA A 31 7.08 -7.98 2.80
CA ALA A 31 7.36 -7.56 1.43
C ALA A 31 6.37 -8.14 0.43
N LYS A 32 5.95 -9.38 0.63
CA LYS A 32 4.98 -9.99 -0.27
C LYS A 32 3.62 -9.32 -0.16
N ALA A 33 3.20 -9.05 1.06
CA ALA A 33 1.92 -8.37 1.26
C ALA A 33 1.97 -6.98 0.68
N LEU A 34 3.08 -6.30 0.88
CA LEU A 34 3.24 -4.95 0.35
C LEU A 34 3.15 -4.95 -1.18
N GLY A 35 3.84 -5.90 -1.81
CA GLY A 35 3.80 -6.00 -3.26
C GLY A 35 2.40 -6.26 -3.78
N ARG A 36 1.66 -7.15 -3.11
CA ARG A 36 0.29 -7.43 -3.51
C ARG A 36 -0.60 -6.21 -3.35
N ALA A 37 -0.39 -5.46 -2.29
CA ALA A 37 -1.19 -4.26 -2.05
C ALA A 37 -0.94 -3.23 -3.14
N ILE A 38 0.32 -3.04 -3.51
CA ILE A 38 0.67 -2.10 -4.57
C ILE A 38 0.03 -2.53 -5.89
N ASP A 39 0.16 -3.81 -6.22
CA ASP A 39 -0.42 -4.32 -7.47
C ASP A 39 -1.92 -4.13 -7.49
N ARG A 40 -2.56 -4.39 -6.37
CA ARG A 40 -4.02 -4.27 -6.30
C ARG A 40 -4.47 -2.83 -6.50
N ILE A 41 -3.78 -1.91 -5.86
CA ILE A 41 -4.11 -0.50 -5.98
C ILE A 41 -3.88 0.00 -7.40
N VAL A 42 -2.77 -0.38 -7.98
CA VAL A 42 -2.45 0.03 -9.35
C VAL A 42 -3.51 -0.50 -10.31
N TYR A 43 -3.88 -1.76 -10.16
CA TYR A 43 -4.88 -2.36 -11.02
C TYR A 43 -6.22 -1.65 -10.86
N TYR A 44 -6.61 -1.39 -9.63
CA TYR A 44 -7.88 -0.71 -9.36
C TYR A 44 -7.91 0.67 -10.00
N PHE A 45 -6.83 1.41 -9.81
CA PHE A 45 -6.76 2.76 -10.33
C PHE A 45 -6.82 2.77 -11.86
N LYS A 46 -6.11 1.87 -12.48
CA LYS A 46 -6.11 1.79 -13.94
C LYS A 46 -7.48 1.39 -14.47
N SER A 47 -8.18 0.52 -13.78
CA SER A 47 -9.52 0.11 -14.18
C SER A 47 -10.48 1.28 -14.14
N GLU A 48 -10.37 2.11 -13.11
CA GLU A 48 -11.28 3.23 -12.95
C GLU A 48 -10.99 4.35 -13.93
N ASN A 49 -9.75 4.45 -14.38
CA ASN A 49 -9.34 5.55 -15.22
C ASN A 49 -8.87 5.10 -16.60
N LYS A 50 -9.45 4.08 -17.10
CA LYS A 50 -8.96 3.51 -18.34
C LYS A 50 -9.10 4.44 -19.56
N GLU A 51 -10.00 5.38 -19.49
CA GLU A 51 -10.13 6.32 -20.59
C GLU A 51 -9.04 7.38 -20.56
N VAL A 52 -8.24 7.41 -19.54
CA VAL A 52 -7.17 8.39 -19.41
C VAL A 52 -5.93 7.93 -20.13
N THR A 53 -5.93 6.86 -20.63
CA THR A 53 -4.76 6.30 -21.19
C THR A 53 -3.79 7.24 -21.78
N ARG A 54 -3.38 7.45 -21.91
CA ARG A 54 -2.59 8.00 -22.50
C ARG A 54 -2.04 7.81 -22.70
#